data_3662f6ee35d92ba1425d1e991878f327
#
_entry.id   3662f6ee35d92ba1425d1e991878f327
#
_cell.length_a   1.000
_cell.length_b   1.000
_cell.length_c   1.000
_cell.angle_alpha   90.00
_cell.angle_beta   90.00
_cell.angle_gamma   90.00
#
_symmetry.space_group_name_H-M   'P 1'
#
loop_
_entity.id
_entity.type
_entity.pdbx_description
1 polymer ?
#
loop_
_entity_poly.entity_id
_entity_poly.type
_entity_poly.pdbx_seq_one_letter_code
_entity_poly.pdbx_strand_id
1 'polypeptide(L)'
;MEASTVYFTDFRCPVGTSLTEKLRRLCLAAGIRNIDMDGRFVAIKMHFGEMGNLAYLRPNYAKVVADLCKEQGGLPFLTDCNTLYPGSRKNALEHLTCAQLNGFWPMTTGCQVIICLLYTSPSPRD
;
A
#
# COMPACT_ATOMS: atom_id res chain seq x y z
N MET A 1 -3.54 0.11 31.03
CA MET A 1 -3.28 -0.22 29.62
C MET A 1 -1.87 0.23 29.29
N GLU A 2 -1.06 -0.66 28.77
CA GLU A 2 0.28 -0.31 28.30
C GLU A 2 0.16 0.48 27.00
N ALA A 3 0.92 1.57 26.84
CA ALA A 3 0.86 2.40 25.64
C ALA A 3 1.50 1.68 24.45
N SER A 4 0.87 1.74 23.27
CA SER A 4 1.41 1.18 22.05
C SER A 4 2.64 1.95 21.59
N THR A 5 3.67 1.25 21.14
CA THR A 5 4.86 1.85 20.54
C THR A 5 4.54 2.37 19.14
N VAL A 6 4.88 3.63 18.87
CA VAL A 6 4.73 4.27 17.56
C VAL A 6 6.12 4.50 16.96
N TYR A 7 6.31 4.04 15.72
CA TYR A 7 7.54 4.25 14.97
C TYR A 7 7.33 5.39 13.98
N PHE A 8 8.23 6.37 14.01
CA PHE A 8 8.11 7.58 13.21
C PHE A 8 9.42 7.92 12.48
N THR A 9 9.32 8.43 11.26
CA THR A 9 10.40 9.08 10.53
C THR A 9 9.88 10.29 9.78
N ASP A 10 10.70 11.32 9.61
CA ASP A 10 10.38 12.51 8.83
C ASP A 10 10.83 12.38 7.37
N PHE A 11 10.56 13.41 6.56
CA PHE A 11 10.98 13.48 5.14
C PHE A 11 12.39 14.04 4.93
N ARG A 12 13.14 14.37 5.98
CA ARG A 12 14.53 14.84 5.84
C ARG A 12 15.43 13.68 5.45
N CYS A 13 16.22 13.86 4.40
CA CYS A 13 17.17 12.86 3.93
C CYS A 13 18.60 13.40 4.02
N PRO A 14 19.47 12.79 4.83
CA PRO A 14 20.91 13.05 4.75
C PRO A 14 21.46 12.62 3.38
N VAL A 15 22.60 13.15 3.00
CA VAL A 15 23.30 12.72 1.78
C VAL A 15 23.53 11.21 1.84
N GLY A 16 23.21 10.51 0.74
CA GLY A 16 23.37 9.06 0.63
C GLY A 16 22.23 8.23 1.20
N THR A 17 21.15 8.86 1.71
CA THR A 17 19.96 8.12 2.18
C THR A 17 18.70 8.60 1.43
N SER A 18 17.91 7.69 0.90
CA SER A 18 16.64 7.99 0.25
C SER A 18 15.44 7.85 1.19
N LEU A 19 14.30 8.46 0.82
CA LEU A 19 13.03 8.27 1.55
C LEU A 19 12.57 6.81 1.55
N THR A 20 12.80 6.09 0.47
CA THR A 20 12.45 4.67 0.36
C THR A 20 13.30 3.82 1.29
N GLU A 21 14.58 4.13 1.44
CA GLU A 21 15.46 3.46 2.40
C GLU A 21 15.05 3.76 3.85
N LYS A 22 14.66 5.01 4.14
CA LYS A 22 14.13 5.37 5.47
C LYS A 22 12.86 4.61 5.79
N LEU A 23 11.93 4.50 4.82
CA LEU A 23 10.70 3.71 5.00
C LEU A 23 11.03 2.23 5.26
N ARG A 24 11.96 1.66 4.49
CA ARG A 24 12.40 0.28 4.70
C ARG A 24 12.91 0.05 6.12
N ARG A 25 13.81 0.92 6.60
CA ARG A 25 14.33 0.84 7.97
C ARG A 25 13.24 0.99 9.01
N LEU A 26 12.28 1.89 8.79
CA LEU A 26 11.15 2.10 9.68
C LEU A 26 10.27 0.84 9.79
N CYS A 27 9.92 0.21 8.66
CA CYS A 27 9.15 -1.03 8.64
C CYS A 27 9.88 -2.18 9.35
N LEU A 28 11.20 -2.28 9.15
CA LEU A 28 12.02 -3.28 9.83
C LEU A 28 12.06 -3.05 11.35
N ALA A 29 12.26 -1.80 11.78
CA ALA A 29 12.25 -1.43 13.20
C ALA A 29 10.87 -1.66 13.84
N ALA A 30 9.78 -1.44 13.10
CA ALA A 30 8.42 -1.70 13.54
C ALA A 30 8.07 -3.20 13.60
N GLY A 31 8.97 -4.07 13.17
CA GLY A 31 8.82 -5.52 13.32
C GLY A 31 8.06 -6.20 12.19
N ILE A 32 8.07 -5.65 10.96
CA ILE A 32 7.42 -6.29 9.80
C ILE A 32 7.89 -7.74 9.59
N ARG A 33 9.13 -8.06 9.97
CA ARG A 33 9.68 -9.42 9.89
C ARG A 33 9.09 -10.41 10.91
N ASN A 34 8.36 -9.93 11.90
CA ASN A 34 7.71 -10.78 12.90
C ASN A 34 6.34 -11.27 12.43
N ILE A 35 5.87 -10.80 11.27
CA ILE A 35 4.61 -11.22 10.67
C ILE A 35 4.90 -12.47 9.82
N ASP A 36 4.21 -13.56 10.11
CA ASP A 36 4.29 -14.80 9.32
C ASP A 36 3.59 -14.60 7.97
N MET A 37 4.38 -14.40 6.92
CA MET A 37 3.90 -14.16 5.55
C MET A 37 4.26 -15.29 4.58
N ASP A 38 5.04 -16.28 4.99
CA ASP A 38 5.55 -17.31 4.09
C ASP A 38 4.41 -18.10 3.42
N GLY A 39 4.42 -18.12 2.08
CA GLY A 39 3.38 -18.76 1.28
C GLY A 39 1.99 -18.10 1.34
N ARG A 40 1.83 -16.95 2.01
CA ARG A 40 0.53 -16.30 2.22
C ARG A 40 0.30 -15.14 1.27
N PHE A 41 -0.96 -14.91 0.88
CA PHE A 41 -1.38 -13.67 0.22
C PHE A 41 -1.35 -12.52 1.21
N VAL A 42 -0.67 -11.43 0.84
CA VAL A 42 -0.52 -10.24 1.67
C VAL A 42 -1.18 -9.06 0.99
N ALA A 43 -2.32 -8.63 1.52
CA ALA A 43 -3.04 -7.47 1.02
C ALA A 43 -2.41 -6.18 1.56
N ILE A 44 -1.84 -5.37 0.69
CA ILE A 44 -1.33 -4.04 1.02
C ILE A 44 -2.41 -3.03 0.66
N LYS A 45 -3.20 -2.64 1.67
CA LYS A 45 -4.25 -1.64 1.46
C LYS A 45 -3.67 -0.25 1.42
N MET A 46 -4.01 0.49 0.36
CA MET A 46 -3.65 1.88 0.23
C MET A 46 -4.62 2.65 -0.66
N HIS A 47 -4.58 3.96 -0.56
CA HIS A 47 -5.34 4.86 -1.42
C HIS A 47 -4.59 5.07 -2.74
N PHE A 48 -5.20 4.74 -3.88
CA PHE A 48 -4.58 4.87 -5.20
C PHE A 48 -4.66 6.29 -5.80
N GLY A 49 -5.07 7.27 -5.02
CA GLY A 49 -5.31 8.63 -5.48
C GLY A 49 -6.69 8.81 -6.09
N GLU A 50 -6.96 9.99 -6.59
CA GLU A 50 -8.14 10.36 -7.37
C GLU A 50 -7.67 11.12 -8.59
N MET A 51 -8.38 11.04 -9.70
CA MET A 51 -7.99 11.74 -10.93
C MET A 51 -7.91 13.25 -10.70
N GLY A 52 -6.75 13.83 -11.06
CA GLY A 52 -6.47 15.25 -10.85
C GLY A 52 -5.98 15.64 -9.45
N ASN A 53 -6.00 14.74 -8.47
CA ASN A 53 -5.46 14.97 -7.14
C ASN A 53 -4.12 14.23 -6.97
N LEU A 54 -3.05 14.96 -6.73
CA LEU A 54 -1.70 14.41 -6.54
C LEU A 54 -1.32 14.19 -5.06
N ALA A 55 -2.24 14.45 -4.12
CA ALA A 55 -2.01 14.30 -2.69
C ALA A 55 -2.25 12.84 -2.25
N TYR A 56 -1.44 11.91 -2.73
CA TYR A 56 -1.44 10.51 -2.34
C TYR A 56 0.00 9.98 -2.20
N LEU A 57 0.17 8.87 -1.49
CA LEU A 57 1.47 8.21 -1.34
C LEU A 57 1.93 7.65 -2.70
N ARG A 58 3.17 7.91 -3.06
CA ARG A 58 3.72 7.47 -4.35
C ARG A 58 3.88 5.96 -4.43
N PRO A 59 3.76 5.37 -5.63
CA PRO A 59 3.97 3.91 -5.85
C PRO A 59 5.30 3.37 -5.33
N ASN A 60 6.34 4.23 -5.29
CA ASN A 60 7.65 3.89 -4.74
C ASN A 60 7.58 3.39 -3.28
N TYR A 61 6.70 3.95 -2.47
CA TYR A 61 6.50 3.51 -1.08
C TYR A 61 5.80 2.16 -1.02
N ALA A 62 4.79 1.95 -1.88
CA ALA A 62 4.11 0.66 -2.00
C ALA A 62 5.10 -0.45 -2.41
N LYS A 63 6.01 -0.13 -3.34
CA LYS A 63 7.06 -1.06 -3.76
C LYS A 63 7.96 -1.50 -2.61
N VAL A 64 8.38 -0.58 -1.73
CA VAL A 64 9.21 -0.93 -0.56
C VAL A 64 8.51 -1.95 0.32
N VAL A 65 7.22 -1.76 0.60
CA VAL A 65 6.46 -2.69 1.44
C VAL A 65 6.26 -4.03 0.74
N ALA A 66 5.93 -4.01 -0.56
CA ALA A 66 5.79 -5.23 -1.36
C ALA A 66 7.09 -6.04 -1.40
N ASP A 67 8.23 -5.39 -1.59
CA ASP A 67 9.54 -6.06 -1.60
C ASP A 67 9.84 -6.70 -0.23
N LEU A 68 9.55 -6.00 0.87
CA LEU A 68 9.70 -6.56 2.23
C LEU A 68 8.80 -7.79 2.47
N CYS A 69 7.58 -7.79 1.94
CA CYS A 69 6.69 -8.95 2.02
C CYS A 69 7.25 -10.14 1.22
N LYS A 70 7.76 -9.90 0.01
CA LYS A 70 8.38 -10.93 -0.84
C LYS A 70 9.63 -11.52 -0.21
N GLU A 71 10.46 -10.70 0.44
CA GLU A 71 11.66 -11.18 1.15
C GLU A 71 11.34 -12.19 2.26
N GLN A 72 10.09 -12.20 2.74
CA GLN A 72 9.59 -13.13 3.75
C GLN A 72 8.75 -14.27 3.15
N GLY A 73 8.84 -14.49 1.83
CA GLY A 73 8.07 -15.53 1.14
C GLY A 73 6.58 -15.20 0.93
N GLY A 74 6.15 -13.98 1.24
CA GLY A 74 4.77 -13.53 1.03
C GLY A 74 4.44 -13.27 -0.43
N LEU A 75 3.15 -13.33 -0.77
CA LEU A 75 2.59 -13.06 -2.09
C LEU A 75 1.81 -11.73 -2.04
N PRO A 76 2.50 -10.56 -2.11
CA PRO A 76 1.84 -9.28 -1.95
C PRO A 76 1.02 -8.87 -3.16
N PHE A 77 -0.08 -8.17 -2.91
CA PHE A 77 -0.85 -7.42 -3.89
C PHE A 77 -1.33 -6.11 -3.28
N LEU A 78 -1.49 -5.09 -4.13
CA LEU A 78 -2.08 -3.81 -3.72
C LEU A 78 -3.60 -3.89 -3.82
N THR A 79 -4.30 -3.29 -2.88
CA THR A 79 -5.75 -3.29 -2.87
C THR A 79 -6.32 -1.99 -2.31
N ASP A 80 -7.52 -1.68 -2.74
CA ASP A 80 -8.41 -0.68 -2.17
C ASP A 80 -9.86 -1.08 -2.43
N CYS A 81 -10.81 -0.47 -1.73
CA CYS A 81 -12.24 -0.64 -1.96
C CYS A 81 -12.78 0.48 -2.85
N ASN A 82 -13.84 0.20 -3.60
CA ASN A 82 -14.57 1.23 -4.33
C ASN A 82 -15.16 2.26 -3.37
N THR A 83 -15.36 3.48 -3.86
CA THR A 83 -15.97 4.56 -3.10
C THR A 83 -17.48 4.58 -3.25
N LEU A 84 -18.20 5.03 -2.21
CA LEU A 84 -19.63 5.25 -2.26
C LEU A 84 -20.02 6.55 -2.99
N TYR A 85 -19.10 7.52 -3.03
CA TYR A 85 -19.33 8.79 -3.73
C TYR A 85 -18.98 8.68 -5.21
N PRO A 86 -19.59 9.51 -6.08
CA PRO A 86 -19.19 9.60 -7.49
C PRO A 86 -17.75 10.09 -7.65
N GLY A 87 -16.98 9.38 -8.48
CA GLY A 87 -15.58 9.70 -8.74
C GLY A 87 -14.95 8.61 -9.61
N SER A 88 -13.66 8.68 -9.81
CA SER A 88 -12.91 7.72 -10.64
C SER A 88 -12.65 6.37 -9.96
N ARG A 89 -13.21 6.13 -8.78
CA ARG A 89 -13.07 4.89 -8.02
C ARG A 89 -14.41 4.25 -7.60
N LYS A 90 -15.51 4.59 -8.28
CA LYS A 90 -16.87 4.10 -7.95
C LYS A 90 -17.11 2.64 -8.36
N ASN A 91 -16.37 2.13 -9.33
CA ASN A 91 -16.41 0.73 -9.77
C ASN A 91 -14.99 0.20 -10.03
N ALA A 92 -14.84 -1.11 -10.13
CA ALA A 92 -13.53 -1.75 -10.23
C ALA A 92 -12.76 -1.36 -11.51
N LEU A 93 -13.42 -1.17 -12.64
CA LEU A 93 -12.77 -0.83 -13.91
C LEU A 93 -12.19 0.58 -13.88
N GLU A 94 -13.00 1.56 -13.47
CA GLU A 94 -12.56 2.95 -13.32
C GLU A 94 -11.48 3.06 -12.24
N HIS A 95 -11.63 2.33 -11.13
CA HIS A 95 -10.65 2.33 -10.03
C HIS A 95 -9.30 1.75 -10.47
N LEU A 96 -9.28 0.65 -11.22
CA LEU A 96 -8.06 0.11 -11.82
C LEU A 96 -7.41 1.10 -12.78
N THR A 97 -8.20 1.77 -13.61
CA THR A 97 -7.71 2.82 -14.51
C THR A 97 -7.09 3.98 -13.72
N CYS A 98 -7.75 4.44 -12.66
CA CYS A 98 -7.24 5.48 -11.76
C CYS A 98 -5.90 5.05 -11.12
N ALA A 99 -5.83 3.83 -10.61
CA ALA A 99 -4.61 3.28 -10.03
C ALA A 99 -3.45 3.26 -11.04
N GLN A 100 -3.70 2.80 -12.26
CA GLN A 100 -2.71 2.76 -13.35
C GLN A 100 -2.20 4.15 -13.72
N LEU A 101 -3.09 5.10 -13.92
CA LEU A 101 -2.74 6.48 -14.29
C LEU A 101 -1.95 7.18 -13.17
N ASN A 102 -2.18 6.81 -11.92
CA ASN A 102 -1.43 7.28 -10.76
C ASN A 102 -0.16 6.46 -10.47
N GLY A 103 0.19 5.52 -11.37
CA GLY A 103 1.44 4.78 -11.34
C GLY A 103 1.42 3.49 -10.50
N PHE A 104 0.27 3.06 -9.98
CA PHE A 104 0.12 1.78 -9.26
C PHE A 104 -0.13 0.65 -10.25
N TRP A 105 0.94 0.05 -10.74
CA TRP A 105 0.92 -0.99 -11.73
C TRP A 105 2.00 -2.05 -11.45
N PRO A 106 1.83 -3.30 -11.88
CA PRO A 106 2.83 -4.35 -11.62
C PRO A 106 4.25 -3.99 -12.06
N MET A 107 4.41 -3.25 -13.15
CA MET A 107 5.73 -2.82 -13.63
C MET A 107 6.42 -1.80 -12.71
N THR A 108 5.67 -1.03 -11.96
CA THR A 108 6.20 0.01 -11.04
C THR A 108 6.33 -0.50 -9.61
N THR A 109 5.38 -1.29 -9.15
CA THR A 109 5.30 -1.74 -7.74
C THR A 109 5.80 -3.17 -7.54
N GLY A 110 5.90 -3.96 -8.62
CA GLY A 110 6.31 -5.35 -8.57
C GLY A 110 5.24 -6.32 -8.09
N CYS A 111 3.99 -5.89 -7.90
CA CYS A 111 2.87 -6.75 -7.52
C CYS A 111 1.57 -6.32 -8.18
N GLN A 112 0.60 -7.22 -8.23
CA GLN A 112 -0.69 -7.00 -8.86
C GLN A 112 -1.56 -6.03 -8.05
N VAL A 113 -2.57 -5.45 -8.72
CA VAL A 113 -3.59 -4.61 -8.11
C VAL A 113 -4.93 -5.34 -8.19
N ILE A 114 -5.61 -5.46 -7.06
CA ILE A 114 -6.94 -6.09 -6.95
C ILE A 114 -7.86 -5.08 -6.26
N ILE A 115 -8.95 -4.74 -6.92
CA ILE A 115 -9.98 -3.86 -6.33
C ILE A 115 -11.01 -4.70 -5.60
N CYS A 116 -11.17 -4.43 -4.31
CA CYS A 116 -12.19 -5.06 -3.49
C CYS A 116 -13.55 -4.41 -3.77
N LEU A 117 -14.58 -5.23 -4.02
CA LEU A 117 -15.94 -4.75 -4.18
C LEU A 117 -16.51 -4.39 -2.81
N LEU A 118 -16.99 -3.15 -2.67
CA LEU A 118 -17.50 -2.63 -1.40
C LEU A 118 -18.60 -3.50 -0.78
N TYR A 119 -19.50 -4.02 -1.62
CA TYR A 119 -20.64 -4.84 -1.19
C TYR A 119 -20.31 -6.29 -0.83
N THR A 120 -19.10 -6.74 -1.11
CA THR A 120 -18.63 -8.11 -0.82
C THR A 120 -17.58 -8.18 0.29
N SER A 121 -17.11 -7.03 0.74
CA SER A 121 -16.14 -6.92 1.83
C SER A 121 -16.89 -6.70 3.14
N PRO A 122 -16.82 -7.63 4.11
CA PRO A 122 -17.36 -7.37 5.43
C PRO A 122 -16.64 -6.16 6.05
N SER A 123 -17.43 -5.19 6.51
CA SER A 123 -16.93 -4.00 7.17
C SER A 123 -17.34 -4.05 8.65
N PRO A 124 -16.45 -3.69 9.58
CA PRO A 124 -16.82 -3.54 11.00
C PRO A 124 -17.83 -2.43 11.26
N ARG A 125 -18.20 -1.67 10.22
CA ARG A 125 -19.14 -0.53 10.29
C ARG A 125 -20.53 -0.86 9.77
N ASP A 126 -20.75 -2.06 9.24
CA ASP A 126 -22.04 -2.54 8.70
C ASP A 126 -22.88 -3.24 9.78
#